data_619e2ce9def207e8f7964c06741a6565
#
_entry.id   619e2ce9def207e8f7964c06741a6565
#
_cell.length_a   1.000
_cell.length_b   1.000
_cell.length_c   1.000
_cell.angle_alpha   90.00
_cell.angle_beta   90.00
_cell.angle_gamma   90.00
#
_symmetry.space_group_name_H-M   'P 1'
#
loop_
_entity.id
_entity.type
_entity.pdbx_description
1 polymer ?
#
loop_
_entity_poly.entity_id
_entity_poly.type
_entity_poly.pdbx_seq_one_letter_code
_entity_poly.pdbx_strand_id
1 'polypeptide(L)'
;MGLLDGKSAVVTGAGSGVGRASSLRFAEEGARIVCADIRLEWAKETVRLVERTGGAAVAVQCDVSDEADVIAVIDTAVEQCGRLDIMFNNVGVPTPRLGALLEDHTVEDFDRLAAINLRGVFLGCKHAVIQFKKQGGGGVILNTGSVAGLVGWGGTVYGATKGGVNQITRGVAIECAPFGIRVNAICPAAMPFTNFMAAGGMDAPPEAREEIAAQVGSTHPLGRPITAEDCAEAAVYLVSDRASNITGVLLPVDGGYVAR
;
A
#
# COMPACT_ATOMS: atom_id res chain seq x y z
N MET A 1 9.34 -22.80 -7.37
CA MET A 1 7.96 -22.33 -7.45
C MET A 1 7.82 -21.27 -6.39
N GLY A 2 7.53 -20.03 -6.79
CA GLY A 2 7.41 -18.89 -5.90
C GLY A 2 6.10 -18.94 -5.11
N LEU A 3 6.00 -18.13 -4.07
CA LEU A 3 4.80 -18.07 -3.20
C LEU A 3 3.57 -17.53 -3.91
N LEU A 4 3.75 -16.79 -5.01
CA LEU A 4 2.69 -16.14 -5.80
C LEU A 4 2.66 -16.64 -7.24
N ASP A 5 3.22 -17.82 -7.51
CA ASP A 5 3.33 -18.38 -8.84
C ASP A 5 1.95 -18.48 -9.52
N GLY A 6 1.83 -17.90 -10.72
CA GLY A 6 0.60 -17.83 -11.50
C GLY A 6 -0.47 -16.86 -11.00
N LYS A 7 -0.24 -16.12 -9.91
CA LYS A 7 -1.17 -15.09 -9.41
C LYS A 7 -1.07 -13.80 -10.23
N SER A 8 -2.16 -13.04 -10.30
CA SER A 8 -2.19 -11.68 -10.83
C SER A 8 -2.38 -10.68 -9.68
N ALA A 9 -1.61 -9.61 -9.67
CA ALA A 9 -1.65 -8.60 -8.63
C ALA A 9 -1.75 -7.18 -9.22
N VAL A 10 -2.70 -6.41 -8.72
CA VAL A 10 -2.71 -4.95 -8.88
C VAL A 10 -2.00 -4.33 -7.69
N VAL A 11 -1.04 -3.45 -7.95
CA VAL A 11 -0.35 -2.65 -6.94
C VAL A 11 -0.53 -1.17 -7.27
N THR A 12 -1.21 -0.44 -6.39
CA THR A 12 -1.37 1.02 -6.54
C THR A 12 -0.22 1.76 -5.87
N GLY A 13 0.20 2.91 -6.45
CA GLY A 13 1.41 3.61 -6.03
C GLY A 13 2.67 2.79 -6.31
N ALA A 14 2.65 2.00 -7.37
CA ALA A 14 3.73 1.10 -7.76
C ALA A 14 4.98 1.83 -8.28
N GLY A 15 4.89 3.13 -8.51
CA GLY A 15 5.99 3.93 -9.05
C GLY A 15 7.14 4.18 -8.07
N SER A 16 6.96 3.96 -6.76
CA SER A 16 8.01 4.23 -5.77
C SER A 16 7.78 3.52 -4.44
N GLY A 17 8.76 3.62 -3.53
CA GLY A 17 8.65 3.18 -2.13
C GLY A 17 8.11 1.76 -1.98
N VAL A 18 7.18 1.56 -1.05
CA VAL A 18 6.60 0.24 -0.74
C VAL A 18 5.91 -0.39 -1.95
N GLY A 19 5.20 0.41 -2.77
CA GLY A 19 4.53 -0.10 -3.97
C GLY A 19 5.51 -0.68 -5.00
N ARG A 20 6.63 0.01 -5.25
CA ARG A 20 7.70 -0.50 -6.14
C ARG A 20 8.36 -1.74 -5.56
N ALA A 21 8.79 -1.69 -4.30
CA ALA A 21 9.43 -2.82 -3.63
C ALA A 21 8.53 -4.06 -3.63
N SER A 22 7.24 -3.88 -3.33
CA SER A 22 6.27 -4.97 -3.38
C SER A 22 6.03 -5.50 -4.78
N SER A 23 5.97 -4.63 -5.80
CA SER A 23 5.82 -5.06 -7.20
C SER A 23 6.98 -5.95 -7.64
N LEU A 24 8.21 -5.56 -7.31
CA LEU A 24 9.41 -6.34 -7.58
C LEU A 24 9.36 -7.68 -6.84
N ARG A 25 9.08 -7.63 -5.55
CA ARG A 25 9.09 -8.82 -4.70
C ARG A 25 7.96 -9.81 -5.05
N PHE A 26 6.77 -9.31 -5.42
CA PHE A 26 5.67 -10.15 -5.91
C PHE A 26 6.02 -10.83 -7.24
N ALA A 27 6.69 -10.09 -8.15
CA ALA A 27 7.14 -10.64 -9.43
C ALA A 27 8.23 -11.72 -9.24
N GLU A 28 9.18 -11.54 -8.33
CA GLU A 28 10.18 -12.56 -7.94
C GLU A 28 9.52 -13.83 -7.40
N GLU A 29 8.37 -13.70 -6.74
CA GLU A 29 7.57 -14.83 -6.27
C GLU A 29 6.62 -15.41 -7.35
N GLY A 30 6.71 -14.94 -8.58
CA GLY A 30 6.02 -15.50 -9.74
C GLY A 30 4.68 -14.86 -10.08
N ALA A 31 4.31 -13.73 -9.46
CA ALA A 31 3.10 -13.00 -9.81
C ALA A 31 3.28 -12.17 -11.10
N ARG A 32 2.18 -11.96 -11.84
CA ARG A 32 2.06 -10.95 -12.90
C ARG A 32 1.53 -9.67 -12.30
N ILE A 33 2.17 -8.52 -12.56
CA ILE A 33 1.89 -7.28 -11.85
C ILE A 33 1.26 -6.24 -12.77
N VAL A 34 0.16 -5.63 -12.33
CA VAL A 34 -0.32 -4.36 -12.86
C VAL A 34 0.19 -3.25 -11.94
N CYS A 35 1.19 -2.51 -12.42
CA CYS A 35 1.79 -1.38 -11.74
C CYS A 35 0.97 -0.13 -12.00
N ALA A 36 0.15 0.30 -11.04
CA ALA A 36 -0.69 1.49 -11.15
C ALA A 36 -0.08 2.66 -10.40
N ASP A 37 0.02 3.83 -11.03
CA ASP A 37 0.52 5.05 -10.41
C ASP A 37 -0.06 6.28 -11.11
N ILE A 38 -0.24 7.38 -10.39
CA ILE A 38 -0.68 8.65 -10.98
C ILE A 38 0.37 9.19 -11.97
N ARG A 39 1.64 8.87 -11.75
CA ARG A 39 2.76 9.17 -12.63
C ARG A 39 3.10 7.94 -13.48
N LEU A 40 2.51 7.86 -14.65
CA LEU A 40 2.69 6.71 -15.57
C LEU A 40 4.17 6.34 -15.81
N GLU A 41 5.05 7.33 -15.95
CA GLU A 41 6.48 7.07 -16.20
C GLU A 41 7.17 6.37 -15.01
N TRP A 42 6.71 6.61 -13.78
CA TRP A 42 7.22 5.92 -12.61
C TRP A 42 6.74 4.45 -12.55
N ALA A 43 5.49 4.21 -12.94
CA ALA A 43 4.98 2.84 -13.10
C ALA A 43 5.74 2.08 -14.19
N LYS A 44 6.00 2.72 -15.35
CA LYS A 44 6.83 2.15 -16.43
C LYS A 44 8.24 1.81 -15.98
N GLU A 45 8.86 2.64 -15.15
CA GLU A 45 10.19 2.31 -14.60
C GLU A 45 10.13 1.06 -13.73
N THR A 46 9.11 0.91 -12.89
CA THR A 46 8.92 -0.31 -12.10
C THR A 46 8.70 -1.54 -12.99
N VAL A 47 7.93 -1.42 -14.07
CA VAL A 47 7.78 -2.49 -15.07
C VAL A 47 9.13 -2.90 -15.65
N ARG A 48 9.97 -1.94 -16.09
CA ARG A 48 11.31 -2.25 -16.61
C ARG A 48 12.20 -2.97 -15.57
N LEU A 49 12.06 -2.61 -14.28
CA LEU A 49 12.79 -3.29 -13.21
C LEU A 49 12.31 -4.74 -13.04
N VAL A 50 11.00 -4.98 -13.07
CA VAL A 50 10.40 -6.33 -13.02
C VAL A 50 10.87 -7.18 -14.21
N GLU A 51 10.83 -6.62 -15.43
CA GLU A 51 11.25 -7.34 -16.65
C GLU A 51 12.73 -7.71 -16.65
N ARG A 52 13.60 -6.87 -16.08
CA ARG A 52 15.03 -7.18 -15.92
C ARG A 52 15.30 -8.41 -15.05
N THR A 53 14.41 -8.74 -14.14
CA THR A 53 14.51 -9.95 -13.30
C THR A 53 13.74 -11.15 -13.88
N GLY A 54 13.21 -11.01 -15.11
CA GLY A 54 12.46 -12.06 -15.80
C GLY A 54 10.99 -12.16 -15.38
N GLY A 55 10.50 -11.21 -14.59
CA GLY A 55 9.08 -11.11 -14.23
C GLY A 55 8.22 -10.49 -15.33
N ALA A 56 6.92 -10.46 -15.14
CA ALA A 56 5.94 -9.88 -16.07
C ALA A 56 5.14 -8.79 -15.39
N ALA A 57 5.09 -7.60 -15.99
CA ALA A 57 4.31 -6.48 -15.47
C ALA A 57 3.80 -5.57 -16.60
N VAL A 58 2.74 -4.81 -16.31
CA VAL A 58 2.22 -3.74 -17.17
C VAL A 58 2.03 -2.47 -16.34
N ALA A 59 2.18 -1.31 -16.98
CA ALA A 59 2.00 -0.01 -16.32
C ALA A 59 0.67 0.62 -16.71
N VAL A 60 -0.06 1.14 -15.72
CA VAL A 60 -1.34 1.85 -15.89
C VAL A 60 -1.29 3.19 -15.15
N GLN A 61 -1.73 4.26 -15.79
CA GLN A 61 -1.96 5.51 -15.07
C GLN A 61 -3.22 5.41 -14.24
N CYS A 62 -3.17 5.83 -12.97
CA CYS A 62 -4.32 5.73 -12.07
C CYS A 62 -4.25 6.79 -10.98
N ASP A 63 -5.26 7.63 -10.92
CA ASP A 63 -5.59 8.40 -9.72
C ASP A 63 -6.56 7.56 -8.86
N VAL A 64 -6.09 7.06 -7.74
CA VAL A 64 -6.90 6.21 -6.86
C VAL A 64 -8.12 6.92 -6.26
N SER A 65 -8.17 8.26 -6.32
CA SER A 65 -9.33 9.03 -5.90
C SER A 65 -10.43 9.11 -6.97
N ASP A 66 -10.14 8.67 -8.20
CA ASP A 66 -11.11 8.53 -9.28
C ASP A 66 -11.58 7.07 -9.40
N GLU A 67 -12.91 6.87 -9.36
CA GLU A 67 -13.50 5.53 -9.39
C GLU A 67 -13.31 4.85 -10.76
N ALA A 68 -13.36 5.61 -11.85
CA ALA A 68 -13.19 5.06 -13.19
C ALA A 68 -11.76 4.55 -13.42
N ASP A 69 -10.76 5.25 -12.91
CA ASP A 69 -9.37 4.84 -12.98
C ASP A 69 -9.13 3.53 -12.20
N VAL A 70 -9.73 3.40 -11.00
CA VAL A 70 -9.63 2.18 -10.19
C VAL A 70 -10.28 0.98 -10.91
N ILE A 71 -11.44 1.19 -11.56
CA ILE A 71 -12.08 0.15 -12.36
C ILE A 71 -11.16 -0.26 -13.52
N ALA A 72 -10.62 0.70 -14.28
CA ALA A 72 -9.76 0.44 -15.44
C ALA A 72 -8.50 -0.37 -15.06
N VAL A 73 -7.91 -0.11 -13.90
CA VAL A 73 -6.75 -0.88 -13.41
C VAL A 73 -7.13 -2.35 -13.13
N ILE A 74 -8.29 -2.58 -12.52
CA ILE A 74 -8.78 -3.95 -12.24
C ILE A 74 -9.14 -4.67 -13.55
N ASP A 75 -9.80 -3.98 -14.49
CA ASP A 75 -10.12 -4.52 -15.80
C ASP A 75 -8.84 -4.90 -16.57
N THR A 76 -7.80 -4.07 -16.48
CA THR A 76 -6.48 -4.39 -17.07
C THR A 76 -5.91 -5.70 -16.49
N ALA A 77 -6.04 -5.95 -15.19
CA ALA A 77 -5.57 -7.21 -14.60
C ALA A 77 -6.35 -8.41 -15.16
N VAL A 78 -7.67 -8.27 -15.34
CA VAL A 78 -8.51 -9.31 -15.92
C VAL A 78 -8.17 -9.54 -17.40
N GLU A 79 -7.98 -8.48 -18.17
CA GLU A 79 -7.63 -8.57 -19.59
C GLU A 79 -6.27 -9.21 -19.84
N GLN A 80 -5.25 -8.81 -19.05
CA GLN A 80 -3.86 -9.25 -19.23
C GLN A 80 -3.57 -10.63 -18.61
N CYS A 81 -4.28 -10.98 -17.53
CA CYS A 81 -3.99 -12.19 -16.75
C CYS A 81 -5.17 -13.16 -16.64
N GLY A 82 -6.35 -12.80 -17.18
CA GLY A 82 -7.57 -13.62 -17.12
C GLY A 82 -8.35 -13.50 -15.79
N ARG A 83 -7.73 -12.94 -14.73
CA ARG A 83 -8.32 -12.78 -13.40
C ARG A 83 -7.55 -11.78 -12.55
N LEU A 84 -8.16 -11.36 -11.45
CA LEU A 84 -7.50 -10.68 -10.35
C LEU A 84 -7.35 -11.64 -9.17
N ASP A 85 -6.17 -11.79 -8.58
CA ASP A 85 -5.95 -12.57 -7.36
C ASP A 85 -5.63 -11.69 -6.15
N ILE A 86 -4.89 -10.60 -6.37
CA ILE A 86 -4.39 -9.72 -5.32
C ILE A 86 -4.66 -8.26 -5.68
N MET A 87 -5.33 -7.54 -4.77
CA MET A 87 -5.44 -6.08 -4.82
C MET A 87 -4.63 -5.47 -3.69
N PHE A 88 -3.55 -4.75 -4.01
CA PHE A 88 -2.76 -4.02 -3.03
C PHE A 88 -3.04 -2.52 -3.10
N ASN A 89 -3.88 -2.02 -2.19
CA ASN A 89 -4.18 -0.61 -2.00
C ASN A 89 -3.06 0.06 -1.20
N ASN A 90 -2.04 0.55 -1.90
CA ASN A 90 -0.83 1.04 -1.23
C ASN A 90 -0.68 2.57 -1.32
N VAL A 91 -1.38 3.28 -2.20
CA VAL A 91 -1.25 4.74 -2.32
C VAL A 91 -1.54 5.43 -0.99
N GLY A 92 -0.70 6.40 -0.67
CA GLY A 92 -0.91 7.33 0.42
C GLY A 92 -0.05 8.57 0.28
N VAL A 93 -0.52 9.67 0.82
CA VAL A 93 0.22 10.94 0.89
C VAL A 93 0.23 11.44 2.33
N PRO A 94 1.31 12.10 2.76
CA PRO A 94 1.39 12.70 4.09
C PRO A 94 0.54 13.97 4.18
N THR A 95 0.38 14.46 5.41
CA THR A 95 -0.15 15.81 5.59
C THR A 95 0.78 16.85 4.93
N PRO A 96 0.23 17.86 4.25
CA PRO A 96 1.04 18.94 3.69
C PRO A 96 1.60 19.88 4.76
N ARG A 97 1.13 19.77 6.01
CA ARG A 97 1.50 20.61 7.16
C ARG A 97 2.05 19.74 8.28
N LEU A 98 3.24 19.19 8.06
CA LEU A 98 3.90 18.36 9.07
C LEU A 98 4.18 19.17 10.33
N GLY A 99 3.79 18.63 11.50
CA GLY A 99 3.95 19.30 12.80
C GLY A 99 2.90 20.37 13.11
N ALA A 100 1.95 20.65 12.20
CA ALA A 100 0.83 21.54 12.46
C ALA A 100 -0.12 20.97 13.52
N LEU A 101 -0.71 21.85 14.33
CA LEU A 101 -1.79 21.50 15.25
C LEU A 101 -3.11 21.35 14.48
N LEU A 102 -4.12 20.77 15.13
CA LEU A 102 -5.39 20.47 14.47
C LEU A 102 -6.06 21.73 13.88
N GLU A 103 -6.04 22.83 14.61
CA GLU A 103 -6.65 24.12 14.22
C GLU A 103 -5.94 24.80 13.04
N ASP A 104 -4.72 24.39 12.72
CA ASP A 104 -3.95 24.94 11.59
C ASP A 104 -4.22 24.22 10.27
N HIS A 105 -4.90 23.06 10.31
CA HIS A 105 -5.29 22.35 9.10
C HIS A 105 -6.53 22.96 8.46
N THR A 106 -6.52 23.09 7.14
CA THR A 106 -7.68 23.54 6.38
C THR A 106 -8.62 22.36 6.04
N VAL A 107 -9.87 22.68 5.67
CA VAL A 107 -10.82 21.68 5.17
C VAL A 107 -10.30 21.02 3.90
N GLU A 108 -9.62 21.78 3.04
CA GLU A 108 -9.01 21.31 1.80
C GLU A 108 -7.88 20.31 2.07
N ASP A 109 -7.08 20.50 3.14
CA ASP A 109 -6.07 19.53 3.58
C ASP A 109 -6.75 18.21 3.99
N PHE A 110 -7.86 18.30 4.75
CA PHE A 110 -8.63 17.13 5.16
C PHE A 110 -9.25 16.41 3.95
N ASP A 111 -9.92 17.15 3.06
CA ASP A 111 -10.60 16.58 1.90
C ASP A 111 -9.61 15.89 0.94
N ARG A 112 -8.44 16.51 0.71
CA ARG A 112 -7.38 15.91 -0.10
C ARG A 112 -6.86 14.61 0.51
N LEU A 113 -6.58 14.59 1.81
CA LEU A 113 -6.10 13.39 2.49
C LEU A 113 -7.17 12.30 2.52
N ALA A 114 -8.42 12.67 2.80
CA ALA A 114 -9.55 11.74 2.79
C ALA A 114 -9.79 11.15 1.40
N ALA A 115 -9.71 11.96 0.34
CA ALA A 115 -9.88 11.50 -1.03
C ALA A 115 -8.83 10.46 -1.43
N ILE A 116 -7.56 10.73 -1.14
CA ILE A 116 -6.45 9.86 -1.58
C ILE A 116 -6.30 8.66 -0.62
N ASN A 117 -6.11 8.92 0.68
CA ASN A 117 -5.71 7.90 1.65
C ASN A 117 -6.85 6.98 2.10
N LEU A 118 -8.11 7.48 2.08
CA LEU A 118 -9.26 6.74 2.60
C LEU A 118 -10.22 6.30 1.48
N ARG A 119 -10.73 7.27 0.68
CA ARG A 119 -11.64 6.95 -0.43
C ARG A 119 -10.94 6.06 -1.47
N GLY A 120 -9.67 6.30 -1.79
CA GLY A 120 -8.92 5.44 -2.72
C GLY A 120 -8.85 3.98 -2.25
N VAL A 121 -8.61 3.75 -0.95
CA VAL A 121 -8.64 2.38 -0.38
C VAL A 121 -10.05 1.80 -0.43
N PHE A 122 -11.07 2.59 -0.12
CA PHE A 122 -12.46 2.15 -0.23
C PHE A 122 -12.81 1.72 -1.66
N LEU A 123 -12.45 2.51 -2.67
CA LEU A 123 -12.70 2.19 -4.08
C LEU A 123 -11.97 0.92 -4.51
N GLY A 124 -10.69 0.78 -4.16
CA GLY A 124 -9.92 -0.43 -4.45
C GLY A 124 -10.52 -1.67 -3.78
N CYS A 125 -10.93 -1.59 -2.50
CA CYS A 125 -11.63 -2.69 -1.83
C CYS A 125 -12.96 -3.02 -2.51
N LYS A 126 -13.80 -2.01 -2.79
CA LYS A 126 -15.12 -2.17 -3.42
C LYS A 126 -15.03 -2.92 -4.74
N HIS A 127 -14.18 -2.43 -5.66
CA HIS A 127 -14.10 -2.99 -7.01
C HIS A 127 -13.34 -4.32 -7.06
N ALA A 128 -12.35 -4.54 -6.19
CA ALA A 128 -11.73 -5.85 -6.03
C ALA A 128 -12.73 -6.89 -5.53
N VAL A 129 -13.56 -6.56 -4.52
CA VAL A 129 -14.61 -7.46 -4.02
C VAL A 129 -15.64 -7.80 -5.11
N ILE A 130 -16.07 -6.80 -5.90
CA ILE A 130 -16.99 -7.03 -7.03
C ILE A 130 -16.35 -8.01 -8.02
N GLN A 131 -15.08 -7.79 -8.39
CA GLN A 131 -14.38 -8.66 -9.34
C GLN A 131 -14.16 -10.06 -8.77
N PHE A 132 -13.73 -10.20 -7.51
CA PHE A 132 -13.54 -11.51 -6.87
C PHE A 132 -14.84 -12.32 -6.81
N LYS A 133 -15.96 -11.67 -6.48
CA LYS A 133 -17.27 -12.34 -6.48
C LYS A 133 -17.72 -12.75 -7.89
N LYS A 134 -17.48 -11.91 -8.90
CA LYS A 134 -17.81 -12.18 -10.30
C LYS A 134 -17.04 -13.37 -10.86
N GLN A 135 -15.73 -13.46 -10.58
CA GLN A 135 -14.88 -14.53 -11.10
C GLN A 135 -14.92 -15.83 -10.28
N GLY A 136 -15.32 -15.77 -9.01
CA GLY A 136 -15.26 -16.89 -8.07
C GLY A 136 -13.84 -17.24 -7.61
N GLY A 137 -13.75 -18.15 -6.63
CA GLY A 137 -12.47 -18.66 -6.12
C GLY A 137 -11.77 -17.75 -5.10
N GLY A 138 -12.44 -16.70 -4.61
CA GLY A 138 -11.88 -15.79 -3.61
C GLY A 138 -10.85 -14.81 -4.16
N GLY A 139 -10.05 -14.24 -3.26
CA GLY A 139 -9.00 -13.28 -3.56
C GLY A 139 -8.39 -12.68 -2.30
N VAL A 140 -7.37 -11.84 -2.46
CA VAL A 140 -6.71 -11.19 -1.34
C VAL A 140 -6.66 -9.67 -1.56
N ILE A 141 -7.08 -8.92 -0.55
CA ILE A 141 -6.88 -7.47 -0.48
C ILE A 141 -5.84 -7.18 0.60
N LEU A 142 -4.83 -6.41 0.24
CA LEU A 142 -3.87 -5.85 1.16
C LEU A 142 -3.99 -4.33 1.15
N ASN A 143 -4.04 -3.72 2.32
CA ASN A 143 -4.09 -2.27 2.47
C ASN A 143 -2.80 -1.76 3.15
N THR A 144 -2.34 -0.58 2.76
CA THR A 144 -1.30 0.13 3.51
C THR A 144 -1.95 1.06 4.55
N GLY A 145 -2.04 0.55 5.78
CA GLY A 145 -2.37 1.34 6.95
C GLY A 145 -1.21 2.26 7.35
N SER A 146 -1.02 2.41 8.64
CA SER A 146 0.13 3.09 9.27
C SER A 146 0.06 2.87 10.78
N VAL A 147 1.20 2.97 11.47
CA VAL A 147 1.20 3.13 12.94
C VAL A 147 0.40 4.37 13.38
N ALA A 148 0.31 5.40 12.53
CA ALA A 148 -0.53 6.59 12.77
C ALA A 148 -2.03 6.28 12.88
N GLY A 149 -2.50 5.15 12.36
CA GLY A 149 -3.85 4.67 12.56
C GLY A 149 -4.01 3.74 13.77
N LEU A 150 -2.93 3.44 14.48
CA LEU A 150 -2.89 2.58 15.67
C LEU A 150 -2.66 3.38 16.94
N VAL A 151 -1.83 4.42 16.88
CA VAL A 151 -1.44 5.28 17.99
C VAL A 151 -1.45 6.76 17.57
N GLY A 152 -1.44 7.69 18.54
CA GLY A 152 -1.45 9.13 18.29
C GLY A 152 -0.12 9.66 17.74
N TRP A 153 0.20 9.31 16.48
CA TRP A 153 1.42 9.71 15.77
C TRP A 153 1.11 10.15 14.33
N GLY A 154 1.99 10.95 13.72
CA GLY A 154 1.89 11.31 12.29
C GLY A 154 0.88 12.41 11.95
N GLY A 155 0.33 13.09 12.96
CA GLY A 155 -0.64 14.18 12.82
C GLY A 155 -2.10 13.69 12.75
N THR A 156 -3.00 14.52 13.28
CA THR A 156 -4.41 14.16 13.52
C THR A 156 -5.14 13.79 12.22
N VAL A 157 -5.02 14.61 11.17
CA VAL A 157 -5.77 14.39 9.92
C VAL A 157 -5.26 13.14 9.18
N TYR A 158 -3.95 12.97 9.08
CA TYR A 158 -3.36 11.77 8.49
C TYR A 158 -3.73 10.52 9.29
N GLY A 159 -3.59 10.57 10.63
CA GLY A 159 -3.95 9.48 11.53
C GLY A 159 -5.43 9.10 11.42
N ALA A 160 -6.33 10.07 11.27
CA ALA A 160 -7.75 9.81 11.06
C ALA A 160 -8.00 9.02 9.75
N THR A 161 -7.33 9.38 8.64
CA THR A 161 -7.47 8.61 7.38
C THR A 161 -6.93 7.19 7.53
N LYS A 162 -5.80 6.99 8.20
CA LYS A 162 -5.20 5.66 8.41
C LYS A 162 -5.97 4.83 9.44
N GLY A 163 -6.58 5.45 10.44
CA GLY A 163 -7.57 4.80 11.33
C GLY A 163 -8.79 4.31 10.55
N GLY A 164 -9.28 5.12 9.60
CA GLY A 164 -10.35 4.72 8.67
C GLY A 164 -9.98 3.52 7.80
N VAL A 165 -8.76 3.49 7.25
CA VAL A 165 -8.23 2.34 6.48
C VAL A 165 -8.18 1.08 7.34
N ASN A 166 -7.74 1.21 8.61
CA ASN A 166 -7.71 0.09 9.54
C ASN A 166 -9.11 -0.47 9.80
N GLN A 167 -10.12 0.39 9.92
CA GLN A 167 -11.50 -0.04 10.13
C GLN A 167 -12.11 -0.62 8.85
N ILE A 168 -11.86 -0.05 7.67
CA ILE A 168 -12.25 -0.64 6.37
C ILE A 168 -11.68 -2.06 6.26
N THR A 169 -10.39 -2.25 6.58
CA THR A 169 -9.73 -3.57 6.55
C THR A 169 -10.49 -4.61 7.37
N ARG A 170 -10.85 -4.28 8.62
CA ARG A 170 -11.60 -5.19 9.50
C ARG A 170 -13.03 -5.44 9.01
N GLY A 171 -13.72 -4.38 8.58
CA GLY A 171 -15.11 -4.49 8.09
C GLY A 171 -15.21 -5.36 6.86
N VAL A 172 -14.40 -5.07 5.84
CA VAL A 172 -14.40 -5.83 4.58
C VAL A 172 -13.92 -7.28 4.80
N ALA A 173 -12.99 -7.52 5.72
CA ALA A 173 -12.56 -8.87 6.09
C ALA A 173 -13.73 -9.73 6.59
N ILE A 174 -14.56 -9.19 7.48
CA ILE A 174 -15.76 -9.89 8.01
C ILE A 174 -16.82 -10.09 6.92
N GLU A 175 -17.14 -9.02 6.17
CA GLU A 175 -18.17 -9.06 5.15
C GLU A 175 -17.85 -10.01 4.00
N CYS A 176 -16.57 -10.19 3.68
CA CYS A 176 -16.12 -10.91 2.50
C CYS A 176 -15.55 -12.32 2.79
N ALA A 177 -15.37 -12.68 4.06
CA ALA A 177 -14.91 -14.02 4.47
C ALA A 177 -15.76 -15.16 3.88
N PRO A 178 -17.12 -15.08 3.83
CA PRO A 178 -17.96 -16.13 3.22
C PRO A 178 -17.67 -16.40 1.73
N PHE A 179 -16.99 -15.46 1.04
CA PHE A 179 -16.63 -15.59 -0.36
C PHE A 179 -15.18 -16.03 -0.58
N GLY A 180 -14.49 -16.44 0.50
CA GLY A 180 -13.07 -16.81 0.45
C GLY A 180 -12.13 -15.64 0.18
N ILE A 181 -12.56 -14.41 0.49
CA ILE A 181 -11.75 -13.20 0.31
C ILE A 181 -11.10 -12.84 1.66
N ARG A 182 -9.78 -12.69 1.67
CA ARG A 182 -9.01 -12.24 2.82
C ARG A 182 -8.66 -10.76 2.67
N VAL A 183 -8.71 -10.01 3.75
CA VAL A 183 -8.37 -8.58 3.76
C VAL A 183 -7.51 -8.28 4.96
N ASN A 184 -6.29 -7.78 4.74
CA ASN A 184 -5.35 -7.43 5.80
C ASN A 184 -4.71 -6.08 5.51
N ALA A 185 -4.01 -5.53 6.48
CA ALA A 185 -3.19 -4.34 6.29
C ALA A 185 -1.78 -4.53 6.85
N ILE A 186 -0.79 -3.97 6.17
CA ILE A 186 0.50 -3.62 6.78
C ILE A 186 0.38 -2.21 7.37
N CYS A 187 1.01 -1.98 8.51
CA CYS A 187 1.02 -0.69 9.20
C CYS A 187 2.47 -0.22 9.40
N PRO A 188 3.07 0.42 8.38
CA PRO A 188 4.44 0.90 8.47
C PRO A 188 4.59 2.03 9.48
N ALA A 189 5.77 2.12 10.11
CA ALA A 189 6.25 3.30 10.81
C ALA A 189 7.02 4.24 9.88
N ALA A 190 7.87 5.12 10.43
CA ALA A 190 8.60 6.09 9.65
C ALA A 190 9.65 5.45 8.71
N MET A 191 9.56 5.79 7.43
CA MET A 191 10.51 5.44 6.38
C MET A 191 11.11 6.72 5.80
N PRO A 192 12.36 7.09 6.13
CA PRO A 192 12.88 8.41 5.79
C PRO A 192 13.17 8.63 4.30
N PHE A 193 13.25 7.57 3.47
CA PHE A 193 13.77 7.67 2.10
C PHE A 193 12.82 7.21 1.02
N THR A 194 11.52 7.30 1.26
CA THR A 194 10.51 7.08 0.22
C THR A 194 10.03 8.41 -0.37
N ASN A 195 9.52 8.37 -1.60
CA ASN A 195 8.89 9.55 -2.22
C ASN A 195 7.59 10.00 -1.51
N PHE A 196 7.18 9.30 -0.45
CA PHE A 196 6.07 9.71 0.38
C PHE A 196 6.28 11.09 1.00
N MET A 197 7.49 11.36 1.54
CA MET A 197 7.81 12.67 2.11
C MET A 197 7.89 13.76 1.04
N ALA A 198 8.50 13.45 -0.12
CA ALA A 198 8.54 14.36 -1.25
C ALA A 198 7.13 14.72 -1.79
N ALA A 199 6.17 13.79 -1.75
CA ALA A 199 4.78 14.05 -2.11
C ALA A 199 4.08 15.06 -1.16
N GLY A 200 4.62 15.24 0.05
CA GLY A 200 4.22 16.28 1.01
C GLY A 200 5.04 17.56 0.91
N GLY A 201 5.91 17.70 -0.10
CA GLY A 201 6.80 18.85 -0.23
C GLY A 201 8.02 18.83 0.72
N MET A 202 8.31 17.67 1.29
CA MET A 202 9.38 17.48 2.26
C MET A 202 10.48 16.61 1.64
N ASP A 203 11.45 17.23 1.01
CA ASP A 203 12.61 16.51 0.46
C ASP A 203 13.84 16.77 1.33
N ALA A 204 14.56 15.72 1.68
CA ALA A 204 15.78 15.85 2.47
C ALA A 204 16.99 15.86 1.52
N PRO A 205 17.91 16.83 1.68
CA PRO A 205 19.12 16.86 0.89
C PRO A 205 19.97 15.61 1.18
N PRO A 206 20.73 15.11 0.18
CA PRO A 206 21.49 13.87 0.30
C PRO A 206 22.40 13.80 1.52
N GLU A 207 23.01 14.92 1.90
CA GLU A 207 23.92 15.05 3.04
C GLU A 207 23.22 14.89 4.41
N ALA A 208 21.93 15.16 4.50
CA ALA A 208 21.16 14.99 5.73
C ALA A 208 20.55 13.59 5.89
N ARG A 209 20.64 12.75 4.88
CA ARG A 209 19.94 11.45 4.89
C ARG A 209 20.41 10.50 5.98
N GLU A 210 21.72 10.45 6.23
CA GLU A 210 22.29 9.57 7.24
C GLU A 210 21.87 9.99 8.66
N GLU A 211 21.88 11.30 8.94
CA GLU A 211 21.42 11.84 10.21
C GLU A 211 19.92 11.60 10.43
N ILE A 212 19.09 11.85 9.41
CA ILE A 212 17.66 11.59 9.46
C ILE A 212 17.38 10.09 9.66
N ALA A 213 18.12 9.20 9.00
CA ALA A 213 18.00 7.77 9.21
C ALA A 213 18.31 7.38 10.65
N ALA A 214 19.40 7.90 11.20
CA ALA A 214 19.79 7.64 12.58
C ALA A 214 18.74 8.17 13.56
N GLN A 215 18.23 9.38 13.34
CA GLN A 215 17.19 9.98 14.17
C GLN A 215 15.90 9.17 14.13
N VAL A 216 15.43 8.78 12.94
CA VAL A 216 14.25 7.92 12.78
C VAL A 216 14.50 6.56 13.42
N GLY A 217 15.67 5.95 13.18
CA GLY A 217 16.05 4.66 13.76
C GLY A 217 16.03 4.66 15.28
N SER A 218 16.45 5.76 15.92
CA SER A 218 16.43 5.89 17.37
C SER A 218 15.02 5.84 17.99
N THR A 219 14.00 6.12 17.20
CA THR A 219 12.59 6.02 17.64
C THR A 219 12.05 4.59 17.60
N HIS A 220 12.73 3.67 16.91
CA HIS A 220 12.35 2.27 16.80
C HIS A 220 13.13 1.42 17.80
N PRO A 221 12.50 0.55 18.62
CA PRO A 221 13.19 -0.34 19.54
C PRO A 221 14.29 -1.19 18.90
N LEU A 222 14.14 -1.60 17.63
CA LEU A 222 15.18 -2.32 16.89
C LEU A 222 16.37 -1.44 16.45
N GLY A 223 16.35 -0.13 16.71
CA GLY A 223 17.47 0.79 16.50
C GLY A 223 17.76 1.15 15.05
N ARG A 224 16.89 0.79 14.10
CA ARG A 224 17.02 1.13 12.68
C ARG A 224 15.67 1.58 12.10
N PRO A 225 15.66 2.46 11.08
CA PRO A 225 14.43 2.74 10.35
C PRO A 225 13.98 1.49 9.59
N ILE A 226 12.68 1.40 9.32
CA ILE A 226 12.16 0.39 8.41
C ILE A 226 12.42 0.79 6.96
N THR A 227 12.43 -0.19 6.07
CA THR A 227 12.61 -0.01 4.63
C THR A 227 11.36 -0.40 3.85
N ALA A 228 11.30 -0.04 2.58
CA ALA A 228 10.24 -0.48 1.68
C ALA A 228 10.27 -2.00 1.50
N GLU A 229 11.46 -2.59 1.52
CA GLU A 229 11.70 -4.03 1.43
C GLU A 229 11.17 -4.77 2.67
N ASP A 230 11.37 -4.23 3.90
CA ASP A 230 10.76 -4.81 5.12
C ASP A 230 9.22 -4.90 4.97
N CYS A 231 8.61 -3.87 4.38
CA CYS A 231 7.17 -3.86 4.10
C CYS A 231 6.77 -4.84 2.99
N ALA A 232 7.59 -4.98 1.94
CA ALA A 232 7.33 -5.89 0.82
C ALA A 232 7.38 -7.36 1.27
N GLU A 233 8.30 -7.74 2.16
CA GLU A 233 8.35 -9.09 2.73
C GLU A 233 7.09 -9.40 3.55
N ALA A 234 6.64 -8.46 4.39
CA ALA A 234 5.38 -8.62 5.12
C ALA A 234 4.17 -8.73 4.16
N ALA A 235 4.19 -7.94 3.07
CA ALA A 235 3.15 -7.96 2.05
C ALA A 235 3.09 -9.32 1.34
N VAL A 236 4.23 -9.87 0.88
CA VAL A 236 4.29 -11.21 0.26
C VAL A 236 3.68 -12.27 1.18
N TYR A 237 4.05 -12.27 2.45
CA TYR A 237 3.49 -13.22 3.40
C TYR A 237 1.97 -13.11 3.48
N LEU A 238 1.43 -11.90 3.69
CA LEU A 238 0.00 -11.69 3.88
C LEU A 238 -0.83 -11.99 2.63
N VAL A 239 -0.29 -11.78 1.42
CA VAL A 239 -1.01 -12.08 0.18
C VAL A 239 -0.87 -13.53 -0.27
N SER A 240 0.12 -14.27 0.24
CA SER A 240 0.35 -15.68 -0.12
C SER A 240 -0.63 -16.64 0.57
N ASP A 241 -0.66 -17.87 0.09
CA ASP A 241 -1.45 -18.96 0.68
C ASP A 241 -0.91 -19.41 2.07
N ARG A 242 0.31 -18.98 2.44
CA ARG A 242 0.84 -19.17 3.80
C ARG A 242 0.05 -18.42 4.87
N ALA A 243 -0.65 -17.35 4.48
CA ALA A 243 -1.55 -16.58 5.33
C ALA A 243 -3.03 -16.97 5.14
N SER A 244 -3.33 -18.19 4.70
CA SER A 244 -4.67 -18.65 4.34
C SER A 244 -5.72 -18.52 5.46
N ASN A 245 -5.31 -18.54 6.72
CA ASN A 245 -6.17 -18.34 7.87
C ASN A 245 -5.96 -16.99 8.59
N ILE A 246 -5.45 -15.99 7.85
CA ILE A 246 -5.22 -14.65 8.37
C ILE A 246 -6.07 -13.65 7.58
N THR A 247 -7.05 -13.02 8.26
CA THR A 247 -7.88 -11.94 7.72
C THR A 247 -8.25 -10.96 8.83
N GLY A 248 -8.42 -9.69 8.49
CA GLY A 248 -8.71 -8.59 9.42
C GLY A 248 -7.50 -8.12 10.26
N VAL A 249 -6.30 -8.61 9.97
CA VAL A 249 -5.09 -8.25 10.72
C VAL A 249 -4.55 -6.90 10.27
N LEU A 250 -4.13 -6.11 11.25
CA LEU A 250 -3.34 -4.89 11.07
C LEU A 250 -1.92 -5.22 11.54
N LEU A 251 -1.01 -5.52 10.61
CA LEU A 251 0.35 -5.97 10.93
C LEU A 251 1.30 -4.76 11.00
N PRO A 252 1.78 -4.36 12.19
CA PRO A 252 2.82 -3.35 12.30
C PRO A 252 4.11 -3.84 11.65
N VAL A 253 4.70 -3.01 10.78
CA VAL A 253 6.06 -3.15 10.27
C VAL A 253 6.80 -1.91 10.75
N ASP A 254 7.27 -1.94 11.99
CA ASP A 254 7.55 -0.73 12.74
C ASP A 254 8.77 -0.81 13.68
N GLY A 255 9.53 -1.89 13.62
CA GLY A 255 10.68 -2.09 14.50
C GLY A 255 10.32 -2.09 16.00
N GLY A 256 9.07 -2.38 16.35
CA GLY A 256 8.56 -2.42 17.73
C GLY A 256 8.01 -1.08 18.23
N TYR A 257 7.79 -0.10 17.33
CA TYR A 257 7.35 1.25 17.69
C TYR A 257 6.06 1.27 18.52
N VAL A 258 5.04 0.48 18.16
CA VAL A 258 3.74 0.44 18.84
C VAL A 258 3.65 -0.59 19.98
N ALA A 259 4.72 -1.31 20.26
CA ALA A 259 4.74 -2.31 21.34
C ALA A 259 5.05 -1.72 22.73
N ARG A 260 5.28 -0.41 22.83
CA ARG A 260 5.62 0.32 24.03
C ARG A 260 4.51 1.31 24.43
#